data_00da3fd7e92d493cf4fd0f6e1ccd8e0c
#
_entry.id   00da3fd7e92d493cf4fd0f6e1ccd8e0c
#
_cell.length_a   1.000
_cell.length_b   1.000
_cell.length_c   1.000
_cell.angle_alpha   90.00
_cell.angle_beta   90.00
_cell.angle_gamma   90.00
#
_symmetry.space_group_name_H-M   'P 1'
#
loop_
_entity.id
_entity.type
_entity.pdbx_description
1 polymer ?
#
loop_
_entity_poly.entity_id
_entity_poly.type
_entity_poly.pdbx_seq_one_letter_code
_entity_poly.pdbx_strand_id
1 'polypeptide(L)'
;VALLLPALVACGSDSDGEPDSGSDGGVTVEGLDGLTFSGKVGESLSVEWADDAELEKPEESEVSTAVEGDGEEIEDDDVVMAYLYVANGSTQDEVYSDYTNGAAQTLPNDERVGELLVEVMDGATYGSRVVALTSADGLFDGDTADNPLGLGDDDPVLLVADLVEEQQVSPTPTSEEAEDTTADSQPSLVVEGGDPVALDFDGIDEPALDTPVQRLVIEEGDGRKVKTSDTVTVDYLGSTYDADAPFDGSYSRGEPLVSPLSGLIPGWAIGLEGVPVGSRVLLQIPPAFGYGSQGSGESIPPNSTLWFLIDVIAAE
;
A
#
# COMPACT_ATOMS: atom_id res chain seq x y z
N VAL A 1 -50.96 -6.48 -29.83
CA VAL A 1 -51.50 -6.06 -28.56
C VAL A 1 -50.48 -5.11 -27.94
N ALA A 2 -50.82 -3.81 -28.01
CA ALA A 2 -50.02 -2.73 -27.45
C ALA A 2 -50.35 -2.57 -25.95
N LEU A 3 -49.36 -2.45 -25.11
CA LEU A 3 -49.51 -1.98 -23.73
C LEU A 3 -48.74 -0.68 -23.57
N LEU A 4 -49.51 0.36 -23.28
CA LEU A 4 -49.09 1.70 -22.94
C LEU A 4 -48.48 1.75 -21.54
N LEU A 5 -47.30 2.34 -21.42
CA LEU A 5 -46.74 2.85 -20.18
C LEU A 5 -47.10 4.31 -19.98
N PRO A 6 -47.49 4.78 -18.78
CA PRO A 6 -47.71 6.18 -18.54
C PRO A 6 -46.38 6.91 -18.30
N ALA A 7 -46.19 8.00 -19.05
CA ALA A 7 -45.12 8.95 -18.81
C ALA A 7 -45.44 9.79 -17.59
N LEU A 8 -44.56 9.81 -16.60
CA LEU A 8 -44.50 10.84 -15.57
C LEU A 8 -43.58 11.95 -16.06
N VAL A 9 -44.19 13.11 -16.32
CA VAL A 9 -43.50 14.37 -16.57
C VAL A 9 -43.11 14.96 -15.23
N ALA A 10 -41.84 15.05 -14.95
CA ALA A 10 -41.29 15.94 -13.94
C ALA A 10 -40.60 17.10 -14.65
N CYS A 11 -41.09 18.30 -14.37
CA CYS A 11 -40.50 19.55 -14.85
C CYS A 11 -39.14 19.81 -14.21
N GLY A 12 -38.23 20.11 -15.00
CA GLY A 12 -37.10 20.91 -15.21
C GLY A 12 -36.52 21.77 -14.13
N SER A 13 -35.21 21.68 -14.05
CA SER A 13 -34.34 22.86 -14.21
C SER A 13 -32.96 22.36 -14.53
N ASP A 14 -32.47 22.79 -15.70
CA ASP A 14 -31.13 22.61 -16.15
C ASP A 14 -30.15 23.30 -15.18
N SER A 15 -29.17 22.56 -14.66
CA SER A 15 -27.88 23.10 -14.32
C SER A 15 -26.86 22.00 -14.58
N ASP A 16 -26.11 22.18 -15.68
CA ASP A 16 -24.89 21.48 -15.94
C ASP A 16 -23.91 21.79 -14.78
N GLY A 17 -23.68 20.81 -13.92
CA GLY A 17 -22.68 20.82 -12.87
C GLY A 17 -21.97 19.46 -12.94
N GLU A 18 -20.70 19.49 -13.34
CA GLU A 18 -19.77 18.40 -13.11
C GLU A 18 -19.81 18.01 -11.63
N PRO A 19 -19.64 16.72 -11.26
CA PRO A 19 -19.54 16.34 -9.87
C PRO A 19 -18.25 16.89 -9.31
N ASP A 20 -18.37 17.97 -8.54
CA ASP A 20 -17.29 18.52 -7.71
C ASP A 20 -17.08 17.52 -6.56
N SER A 21 -16.03 16.69 -6.66
CA SER A 21 -15.54 15.81 -5.60
C SER A 21 -14.84 16.63 -4.52
N GLY A 22 -15.58 17.48 -3.81
CA GLY A 22 -15.04 18.38 -2.80
C GLY A 22 -16.10 19.20 -2.11
N SER A 23 -17.25 18.59 -1.70
CA SER A 23 -18.20 19.34 -0.88
C SER A 23 -17.78 19.31 0.58
N ASP A 24 -17.40 20.47 1.10
CA ASP A 24 -17.29 20.84 2.52
C ASP A 24 -18.69 20.82 3.22
N GLY A 25 -19.65 20.12 2.65
CA GLY A 25 -21.03 19.95 3.14
C GLY A 25 -21.14 18.71 4.02
N GLY A 26 -21.60 18.90 5.26
CA GLY A 26 -21.81 17.80 6.20
C GLY A 26 -22.83 16.78 5.68
N VAL A 27 -22.57 15.50 5.94
CA VAL A 27 -23.40 14.34 5.61
C VAL A 27 -24.09 13.85 6.87
N THR A 28 -25.37 13.50 6.77
CA THR A 28 -26.13 12.82 7.83
C THR A 28 -26.39 11.38 7.43
N VAL A 29 -26.42 10.47 8.41
CA VAL A 29 -26.63 9.05 8.21
C VAL A 29 -27.95 8.64 8.85
N GLU A 30 -28.73 7.79 8.16
CA GLU A 30 -29.97 7.25 8.70
C GLU A 30 -29.67 6.40 9.96
N GLY A 31 -30.44 6.60 11.01
CA GLY A 31 -30.20 5.94 12.32
C GLY A 31 -29.28 6.72 13.25
N LEU A 32 -28.55 7.74 12.75
CA LEU A 32 -27.69 8.62 13.56
C LEU A 32 -28.24 10.05 13.60
N ASP A 33 -29.52 10.17 14.02
CA ASP A 33 -30.21 11.44 14.05
C ASP A 33 -29.50 12.47 14.94
N GLY A 34 -29.28 13.66 14.42
CA GLY A 34 -28.60 14.73 15.14
C GLY A 34 -27.08 14.73 14.99
N LEU A 35 -26.49 13.79 14.23
CA LEU A 35 -25.06 13.80 13.89
C LEU A 35 -24.84 14.28 12.46
N THR A 36 -23.80 15.09 12.28
CA THR A 36 -23.35 15.52 10.96
C THR A 36 -21.85 15.26 10.84
N PHE A 37 -21.48 14.57 9.77
CA PHE A 37 -20.09 14.22 9.47
C PHE A 37 -19.58 15.13 8.34
N SER A 38 -18.44 15.78 8.52
CA SER A 38 -17.83 16.64 7.52
C SER A 38 -16.31 16.49 7.47
N GLY A 39 -15.68 17.10 6.48
CA GLY A 39 -14.26 16.96 6.20
C GLY A 39 -13.98 15.91 5.13
N LYS A 40 -12.80 16.00 4.51
CA LYS A 40 -12.38 15.13 3.43
C LYS A 40 -11.89 13.79 3.95
N VAL A 41 -12.37 12.70 3.35
CA VAL A 41 -11.97 11.33 3.68
C VAL A 41 -10.45 11.19 3.68
N GLY A 42 -9.89 10.62 4.74
CA GLY A 42 -8.45 10.41 4.93
C GLY A 42 -7.63 11.66 5.24
N GLU A 43 -8.21 12.87 5.20
CA GLU A 43 -7.49 14.13 5.51
C GLU A 43 -8.01 14.82 6.77
N SER A 44 -9.32 14.83 6.95
CA SER A 44 -9.94 15.49 8.10
C SER A 44 -11.33 14.93 8.41
N LEU A 45 -11.69 14.93 9.67
CA LEU A 45 -13.02 14.58 10.16
C LEU A 45 -13.50 15.60 11.17
N SER A 46 -14.75 16.04 11.04
CA SER A 46 -15.49 16.76 12.07
C SER A 46 -16.82 16.07 12.29
N VAL A 47 -17.12 15.72 13.52
CA VAL A 47 -18.40 15.16 13.95
C VAL A 47 -19.13 16.23 14.78
N GLU A 48 -20.24 16.75 14.24
CA GLU A 48 -21.07 17.73 14.90
C GLU A 48 -22.29 17.03 15.53
N TRP A 49 -22.53 17.28 16.80
CA TRP A 49 -23.66 16.78 17.58
C TRP A 49 -24.69 17.89 17.78
N ALA A 50 -25.94 17.63 17.42
CA ALA A 50 -27.02 18.55 17.76
C ALA A 50 -27.25 18.54 19.29
N ASP A 51 -27.77 19.65 19.83
CA ASP A 51 -27.98 19.81 21.28
C ASP A 51 -28.93 18.75 21.90
N ASP A 52 -29.76 18.11 21.07
CA ASP A 52 -30.73 17.06 21.42
C ASP A 52 -30.37 15.68 20.82
N ALA A 53 -29.17 15.51 20.32
CA ALA A 53 -28.70 14.21 19.82
C ALA A 53 -28.53 13.24 20.98
N GLU A 54 -29.22 12.12 20.92
CA GLU A 54 -29.13 11.01 21.89
C GLU A 54 -28.93 9.73 21.08
N LEU A 55 -27.82 9.02 21.33
CA LEU A 55 -27.62 7.69 20.79
C LEU A 55 -28.04 6.65 21.82
N GLU A 56 -28.78 5.65 21.38
CA GLU A 56 -29.11 4.48 22.21
C GLU A 56 -28.14 3.34 21.89
N LYS A 57 -27.78 2.56 22.91
CA LYS A 57 -26.97 1.37 22.72
C LYS A 57 -27.72 0.37 21.83
N PRO A 58 -27.16 -0.01 20.66
CA PRO A 58 -27.82 -0.97 19.80
C PRO A 58 -27.75 -2.40 20.38
N GLU A 59 -28.67 -3.28 19.98
CA GLU A 59 -28.62 -4.71 20.32
C GLU A 59 -27.53 -5.44 19.54
N GLU A 60 -27.32 -5.03 18.28
CA GLU A 60 -26.27 -5.49 17.36
C GLU A 60 -25.64 -4.23 16.74
N SER A 61 -24.40 -4.32 16.27
CA SER A 61 -23.75 -3.20 15.61
C SER A 61 -24.50 -2.80 14.33
N GLU A 62 -24.63 -1.51 14.08
CA GLU A 62 -25.29 -0.95 12.90
C GLU A 62 -24.24 -0.21 12.08
N VAL A 63 -23.94 -0.71 10.87
CA VAL A 63 -22.94 -0.14 9.96
C VAL A 63 -23.60 0.56 8.79
N SER A 64 -23.12 1.74 8.41
CA SER A 64 -23.67 2.55 7.32
C SER A 64 -22.56 3.34 6.63
N THR A 65 -22.65 3.47 5.30
CA THR A 65 -21.73 4.30 4.52
C THR A 65 -22.19 5.75 4.51
N ALA A 66 -21.40 6.65 5.11
CA ALA A 66 -21.64 8.09 5.12
C ALA A 66 -21.17 8.76 3.83
N VAL A 67 -20.04 8.34 3.30
CA VAL A 67 -19.48 8.81 2.02
C VAL A 67 -19.03 7.57 1.25
N GLU A 68 -19.56 7.39 0.05
CA GLU A 68 -19.12 6.31 -0.84
C GLU A 68 -17.84 6.74 -1.56
N GLY A 69 -16.83 5.86 -1.56
CA GLY A 69 -15.58 6.06 -2.27
C GLY A 69 -15.72 5.77 -3.76
N ASP A 70 -14.79 6.26 -4.54
CA ASP A 70 -14.70 6.03 -5.99
C ASP A 70 -13.60 5.03 -6.37
N GLY A 71 -12.94 4.43 -5.36
CA GLY A 71 -11.92 3.39 -5.54
C GLY A 71 -12.50 2.00 -5.82
N GLU A 72 -11.63 1.00 -5.87
CA GLU A 72 -12.01 -0.41 -6.00
C GLU A 72 -12.70 -0.91 -4.72
N GLU A 73 -13.50 -1.96 -4.85
CA GLU A 73 -14.12 -2.64 -3.71
C GLU A 73 -13.03 -3.32 -2.85
N ILE A 74 -13.17 -3.24 -1.54
CA ILE A 74 -12.23 -3.86 -0.59
C ILE A 74 -12.51 -5.36 -0.57
N GLU A 75 -11.50 -6.16 -0.94
CA GLU A 75 -11.59 -7.62 -0.99
C GLU A 75 -11.09 -8.26 0.33
N ASP A 76 -11.44 -9.55 0.52
CA ASP A 76 -10.91 -10.37 1.62
C ASP A 76 -9.36 -10.43 1.53
N ASP A 77 -8.69 -10.36 2.68
CA ASP A 77 -7.22 -10.35 2.82
C ASP A 77 -6.53 -9.05 2.36
N ASP A 78 -7.25 -8.05 1.86
CA ASP A 78 -6.69 -6.72 1.63
C ASP A 78 -6.11 -6.12 2.90
N VAL A 79 -5.12 -5.27 2.74
CA VAL A 79 -4.56 -4.49 3.84
C VAL A 79 -4.92 -3.02 3.62
N VAL A 80 -5.85 -2.52 4.42
CA VAL A 80 -6.47 -1.21 4.26
C VAL A 80 -5.76 -0.16 5.09
N MET A 81 -5.36 0.95 4.49
CA MET A 81 -4.99 2.16 5.23
C MET A 81 -6.26 2.91 5.65
N ALA A 82 -6.46 3.04 6.95
CA ALA A 82 -7.66 3.67 7.50
C ALA A 82 -7.35 4.70 8.58
N TYR A 83 -8.23 5.71 8.70
CA TYR A 83 -8.27 6.61 9.85
C TYR A 83 -9.51 6.26 10.68
N LEU A 84 -9.30 5.96 11.94
CA LEU A 84 -10.37 5.65 12.89
C LEU A 84 -10.62 6.83 13.81
N TYR A 85 -11.90 7.03 14.13
CA TYR A 85 -12.38 7.95 15.14
C TYR A 85 -13.41 7.20 16.00
N VAL A 86 -13.30 7.32 17.31
CA VAL A 86 -14.25 6.72 18.27
C VAL A 86 -14.72 7.79 19.25
N ALA A 87 -16.04 7.84 19.45
CA ALA A 87 -16.65 8.69 20.46
C ALA A 87 -17.58 7.89 21.35
N ASN A 88 -17.68 8.31 22.63
CA ASN A 88 -18.69 7.84 23.55
C ASN A 88 -20.02 8.55 23.26
N GLY A 89 -21.05 7.81 22.86
CA GLY A 89 -22.33 8.36 22.47
C GLY A 89 -23.14 8.95 23.62
N SER A 90 -22.88 8.55 24.90
CA SER A 90 -23.54 9.12 26.07
C SER A 90 -22.98 10.47 26.46
N THR A 91 -21.65 10.67 26.38
CA THR A 91 -20.97 11.92 26.76
C THR A 91 -20.66 12.82 25.58
N GLN A 92 -20.73 12.28 24.34
CA GLN A 92 -20.35 12.93 23.09
C GLN A 92 -18.85 13.28 23.02
N ASP A 93 -18.04 12.68 23.92
CA ASP A 93 -16.58 12.92 23.95
C ASP A 93 -15.86 12.03 22.92
N GLU A 94 -14.90 12.62 22.18
CA GLU A 94 -13.91 11.85 21.45
C GLU A 94 -13.04 11.05 22.44
N VAL A 95 -12.98 9.74 22.27
CA VAL A 95 -12.14 8.86 23.10
C VAL A 95 -10.91 8.34 22.35
N TYR A 96 -10.97 8.37 21.01
CA TYR A 96 -9.86 8.00 20.14
C TYR A 96 -9.98 8.70 18.78
N SER A 97 -8.84 9.12 18.21
CA SER A 97 -8.81 9.68 16.86
C SER A 97 -7.42 9.58 16.24
N ASP A 98 -7.32 8.93 15.09
CA ASP A 98 -6.10 8.89 14.28
C ASP A 98 -5.79 10.27 13.68
N TYR A 99 -6.80 11.10 13.42
CA TYR A 99 -6.59 12.49 12.97
C TYR A 99 -5.88 13.33 14.02
N THR A 100 -6.18 13.12 15.31
CA THR A 100 -5.50 13.79 16.43
C THR A 100 -4.08 13.21 16.63
N ASN A 101 -3.92 11.90 16.43
CA ASN A 101 -2.62 11.22 16.53
C ASN A 101 -1.71 11.47 15.30
N GLY A 102 -2.29 11.91 14.17
CA GLY A 102 -1.58 12.29 12.96
C GLY A 102 -1.03 11.12 12.14
N ALA A 103 -1.62 9.91 12.29
CA ALA A 103 -1.18 8.72 11.56
C ALA A 103 -2.35 7.77 11.27
N ALA A 104 -2.50 7.35 10.01
CA ALA A 104 -3.39 6.27 9.63
C ALA A 104 -2.94 4.93 10.24
N GLN A 105 -3.89 4.03 10.41
CA GLN A 105 -3.63 2.64 10.77
C GLN A 105 -3.65 1.75 9.53
N THR A 106 -3.02 0.60 9.66
CA THR A 106 -3.02 -0.47 8.67
C THR A 106 -3.87 -1.61 9.21
N LEU A 107 -4.99 -1.88 8.57
CA LEU A 107 -5.97 -2.87 8.99
C LEU A 107 -6.04 -4.01 7.96
N PRO A 108 -5.66 -5.25 8.31
CA PRO A 108 -5.92 -6.38 7.43
C PRO A 108 -7.43 -6.69 7.43
N ASN A 109 -8.02 -6.90 6.24
CA ASN A 109 -9.43 -7.30 6.11
C ASN A 109 -9.60 -8.79 6.37
N ASP A 110 -9.40 -9.20 7.62
CA ASP A 110 -9.57 -10.57 8.10
C ASP A 110 -9.93 -10.61 9.59
N GLU A 111 -10.17 -11.82 10.14
CA GLU A 111 -10.59 -12.05 11.52
C GLU A 111 -9.67 -11.44 12.60
N ARG A 112 -8.45 -10.99 12.25
CA ARG A 112 -7.48 -10.41 13.21
C ARG A 112 -7.83 -9.01 13.70
N VAL A 113 -8.65 -8.26 12.97
CA VAL A 113 -9.04 -6.88 13.34
C VAL A 113 -10.32 -6.80 14.15
N GLY A 114 -11.01 -7.94 14.34
CA GLY A 114 -12.30 -8.00 15.02
C GLY A 114 -13.49 -7.92 14.07
N GLU A 115 -14.62 -8.50 14.53
CA GLU A 115 -15.83 -8.69 13.72
C GLU A 115 -16.39 -7.35 13.20
N LEU A 116 -16.41 -6.30 14.03
CA LEU A 116 -16.94 -4.99 13.67
C LEU A 116 -16.12 -4.33 12.51
N LEU A 117 -14.79 -4.40 12.56
CA LEU A 117 -13.97 -3.77 11.53
C LEU A 117 -14.04 -4.54 10.21
N VAL A 118 -14.19 -5.86 10.25
CA VAL A 118 -14.48 -6.66 9.04
C VAL A 118 -15.82 -6.23 8.44
N GLU A 119 -16.89 -6.08 9.25
CA GLU A 119 -18.19 -5.59 8.80
C GLU A 119 -18.14 -4.17 8.21
N VAL A 120 -17.30 -3.29 8.77
CA VAL A 120 -17.07 -1.93 8.28
C VAL A 120 -16.43 -1.92 6.89
N MET A 121 -15.60 -2.91 6.57
CA MET A 121 -14.92 -3.05 5.27
C MET A 121 -15.74 -3.85 4.25
N ASP A 122 -16.69 -4.68 4.69
CA ASP A 122 -17.51 -5.54 3.82
C ASP A 122 -18.34 -4.73 2.83
N GLY A 123 -18.09 -4.95 1.53
CA GLY A 123 -18.76 -4.24 0.44
C GLY A 123 -18.45 -2.75 0.34
N ALA A 124 -17.48 -2.25 1.11
CA ALA A 124 -17.01 -0.87 1.00
C ALA A 124 -16.00 -0.72 -0.16
N THR A 125 -15.84 0.52 -0.64
CA THR A 125 -14.83 0.89 -1.64
C THR A 125 -13.76 1.78 -1.03
N TYR A 126 -12.55 1.76 -1.57
CA TYR A 126 -11.50 2.70 -1.16
C TYR A 126 -11.94 4.14 -1.40
N GLY A 127 -11.64 5.03 -0.44
CA GLY A 127 -12.12 6.41 -0.41
C GLY A 127 -13.45 6.59 0.33
N SER A 128 -14.01 5.53 0.92
CA SER A 128 -15.25 5.59 1.70
C SER A 128 -15.03 6.09 3.12
N ARG A 129 -16.09 6.75 3.65
CA ARG A 129 -16.29 6.96 5.09
C ARG A 129 -17.44 6.09 5.55
N VAL A 130 -17.15 5.14 6.42
CA VAL A 130 -18.13 4.24 7.01
C VAL A 130 -18.30 4.59 8.48
N VAL A 131 -19.54 4.57 8.95
CA VAL A 131 -19.91 4.84 10.35
C VAL A 131 -20.57 3.63 10.93
N ALA A 132 -20.21 3.31 12.17
CA ALA A 132 -20.86 2.26 12.94
C ALA A 132 -21.34 2.79 14.30
N LEU A 133 -22.59 2.46 14.65
CA LEU A 133 -23.12 2.56 15.99
C LEU A 133 -23.01 1.18 16.65
N THR A 134 -22.30 1.11 17.76
CA THR A 134 -22.01 -0.16 18.43
C THR A 134 -22.02 0.03 19.97
N SER A 135 -21.48 -0.91 20.69
CA SER A 135 -21.22 -0.86 22.12
C SER A 135 -19.76 -1.20 22.41
N ALA A 136 -19.32 -1.05 23.65
CA ALA A 136 -17.98 -1.48 24.05
C ALA A 136 -17.76 -2.98 23.77
N ASP A 137 -18.77 -3.83 24.01
CA ASP A 137 -18.71 -5.26 23.68
C ASP A 137 -18.51 -5.50 22.17
N GLY A 138 -19.25 -4.75 21.32
CA GLY A 138 -19.13 -4.86 19.87
C GLY A 138 -17.79 -4.34 19.34
N LEU A 139 -17.25 -3.28 19.95
CA LEU A 139 -15.95 -2.71 19.54
C LEU A 139 -14.76 -3.61 19.93
N PHE A 140 -14.86 -4.37 21.03
CA PHE A 140 -13.78 -5.20 21.58
C PHE A 140 -14.06 -6.70 21.53
N ASP A 141 -14.99 -7.17 20.70
CA ASP A 141 -15.38 -8.59 20.57
C ASP A 141 -15.71 -9.26 21.91
N GLY A 142 -16.36 -8.53 22.82
CA GLY A 142 -16.73 -9.00 24.16
C GLY A 142 -15.61 -8.97 25.20
N ASP A 143 -14.38 -8.60 24.87
CA ASP A 143 -13.26 -8.44 25.81
C ASP A 143 -13.15 -6.99 26.29
N THR A 144 -14.05 -6.59 27.21
CA THR A 144 -14.08 -5.23 27.78
C THR A 144 -13.25 -5.08 29.04
N ALA A 145 -12.61 -6.15 29.53
CA ALA A 145 -11.90 -6.16 30.83
C ALA A 145 -10.70 -5.21 30.88
N ASP A 146 -10.02 -5.02 29.75
CA ASP A 146 -8.86 -4.12 29.59
C ASP A 146 -9.15 -2.97 28.59
N ASN A 147 -10.41 -2.51 28.52
CA ASN A 147 -10.88 -1.44 27.64
C ASN A 147 -10.03 -0.15 27.82
N PRO A 148 -9.12 0.15 26.90
CA PRO A 148 -8.19 1.28 27.03
C PRO A 148 -8.86 2.64 26.79
N LEU A 149 -10.07 2.64 26.20
CA LEU A 149 -10.80 3.86 25.85
C LEU A 149 -11.70 4.35 26.98
N GLY A 150 -11.86 3.57 28.06
CA GLY A 150 -12.66 3.94 29.23
C GLY A 150 -14.16 4.00 28.94
N LEU A 151 -14.64 3.28 27.93
CA LEU A 151 -16.06 3.15 27.59
C LEU A 151 -16.79 2.29 28.64
N GLY A 152 -18.00 2.70 29.03
CA GLY A 152 -18.86 1.89 29.91
C GLY A 152 -19.57 0.78 29.12
N ASP A 153 -19.93 -0.31 29.82
CA ASP A 153 -20.63 -1.45 29.20
C ASP A 153 -22.00 -1.07 28.58
N ASP A 154 -22.62 0.00 29.09
CA ASP A 154 -23.92 0.50 28.62
C ASP A 154 -23.80 1.70 27.68
N ASP A 155 -22.58 2.18 27.41
CA ASP A 155 -22.39 3.32 26.51
C ASP A 155 -22.60 2.90 25.05
N PRO A 156 -23.40 3.66 24.28
CA PRO A 156 -23.35 3.57 22.84
C PRO A 156 -22.01 4.13 22.35
N VAL A 157 -21.45 3.50 21.34
CA VAL A 157 -20.14 3.84 20.78
C VAL A 157 -20.31 4.20 19.32
N LEU A 158 -19.85 5.38 18.95
CA LEU A 158 -19.76 5.82 17.55
C LEU A 158 -18.35 5.52 17.06
N LEU A 159 -18.22 4.67 16.03
CA LEU A 159 -17.00 4.47 15.26
C LEU A 159 -17.17 5.15 13.89
N VAL A 160 -16.17 5.89 13.46
CA VAL A 160 -16.03 6.37 12.06
C VAL A 160 -14.73 5.85 11.51
N ALA A 161 -14.79 5.22 10.34
CA ALA A 161 -13.64 4.71 9.62
C ALA A 161 -13.58 5.36 8.23
N ASP A 162 -12.49 6.03 7.95
CA ASP A 162 -12.13 6.47 6.59
C ASP A 162 -11.23 5.41 5.98
N LEU A 163 -11.72 4.67 5.00
CA LEU A 163 -11.03 3.59 4.29
C LEU A 163 -10.34 4.20 3.07
N VAL A 164 -9.05 4.53 3.21
CA VAL A 164 -8.38 5.47 2.28
C VAL A 164 -7.88 4.80 1.03
N GLU A 165 -7.02 3.80 1.17
CA GLU A 165 -6.36 3.10 0.07
C GLU A 165 -5.90 1.71 0.51
N GLU A 166 -5.67 0.81 -0.46
CA GLU A 166 -5.01 -0.46 -0.22
C GLU A 166 -3.54 -0.21 0.13
N GLN A 167 -3.10 -0.75 1.26
CA GLN A 167 -1.68 -0.78 1.54
C GLN A 167 -1.03 -1.89 0.72
N GLN A 168 -0.31 -1.51 -0.32
CA GLN A 168 0.49 -2.44 -1.08
C GLN A 168 1.53 -3.09 -0.17
N VAL A 169 1.47 -4.40 0.00
CA VAL A 169 2.49 -5.19 0.70
C VAL A 169 3.32 -5.95 -0.32
N SER A 170 4.63 -5.96 -0.13
CA SER A 170 5.49 -6.77 -1.00
C SER A 170 5.38 -8.23 -0.59
N PRO A 171 5.03 -9.14 -1.49
CA PRO A 171 5.00 -10.57 -1.20
C PRO A 171 6.34 -11.05 -0.65
N THR A 172 6.30 -12.00 0.28
CA THR A 172 7.52 -12.62 0.83
C THR A 172 8.14 -13.52 -0.23
N PRO A 173 9.43 -13.33 -0.59
CA PRO A 173 10.09 -14.20 -1.53
C PRO A 173 10.14 -15.66 -1.07
N THR A 174 10.08 -16.57 -2.02
CA THR A 174 10.11 -18.02 -1.76
C THR A 174 11.45 -18.52 -1.22
N SER A 175 12.53 -17.70 -1.32
CA SER A 175 13.87 -17.99 -0.77
C SER A 175 14.57 -16.69 -0.40
N GLU A 176 15.36 -16.70 0.68
CA GLU A 176 16.26 -15.61 1.06
C GLU A 176 17.67 -15.74 0.43
N GLU A 177 17.91 -16.82 -0.33
CA GLU A 177 19.17 -17.05 -1.05
C GLU A 177 18.99 -16.71 -2.54
N ALA A 178 20.07 -16.29 -3.20
CA ALA A 178 20.05 -16.08 -4.64
C ALA A 178 19.99 -17.41 -5.40
N GLU A 179 19.22 -17.45 -6.48
CA GLU A 179 19.15 -18.57 -7.41
C GLU A 179 19.85 -18.20 -8.73
N ASP A 180 20.72 -19.09 -9.20
CA ASP A 180 21.36 -18.91 -10.49
C ASP A 180 20.35 -19.20 -11.62
N THR A 181 20.29 -18.29 -12.59
CA THR A 181 19.38 -18.36 -13.74
C THR A 181 20.13 -18.37 -15.07
N THR A 182 19.38 -18.43 -16.17
CA THR A 182 19.93 -18.47 -17.52
C THR A 182 19.54 -17.22 -18.31
N ALA A 183 20.29 -16.94 -19.39
CA ALA A 183 20.05 -15.75 -20.21
C ALA A 183 18.67 -15.75 -20.89
N ASP A 184 18.03 -16.90 -21.11
CA ASP A 184 16.73 -17.00 -21.78
C ASP A 184 15.57 -16.43 -20.94
N SER A 185 15.79 -16.27 -19.63
CA SER A 185 14.80 -15.73 -18.67
C SER A 185 15.15 -14.32 -18.18
N GLN A 186 16.14 -13.67 -18.78
CA GLN A 186 16.62 -12.37 -18.35
C GLN A 186 16.70 -11.39 -19.53
N PRO A 187 16.52 -10.07 -19.30
CA PRO A 187 16.63 -9.08 -20.36
C PRO A 187 18.02 -9.05 -20.96
N SER A 188 18.09 -8.70 -22.24
CA SER A 188 19.36 -8.56 -22.94
C SER A 188 19.97 -7.17 -22.72
N LEU A 189 21.29 -7.05 -22.93
CA LEU A 189 22.00 -5.79 -22.74
C LEU A 189 21.98 -4.96 -24.02
N VAL A 190 21.59 -3.69 -23.91
CA VAL A 190 21.79 -2.69 -24.96
C VAL A 190 23.11 -1.98 -24.71
N VAL A 191 24.04 -2.05 -25.72
CA VAL A 191 25.39 -1.50 -25.57
C VAL A 191 25.63 -0.44 -26.65
N GLU A 192 26.06 0.75 -26.22
CA GLU A 192 26.45 1.85 -27.12
C GLU A 192 27.88 2.32 -26.78
N GLY A 193 28.72 2.46 -27.80
CA GLY A 193 30.11 2.89 -27.60
C GLY A 193 31.02 1.94 -26.81
N GLY A 194 30.51 0.80 -26.40
CA GLY A 194 31.18 -0.18 -25.52
C GLY A 194 30.62 -0.24 -24.13
N ASP A 195 29.78 0.72 -23.71
CA ASP A 195 29.20 0.76 -22.38
C ASP A 195 27.72 0.29 -22.43
N PRO A 196 27.25 -0.44 -21.41
CA PRO A 196 25.84 -0.75 -21.22
C PRO A 196 25.03 0.52 -20.99
N VAL A 197 23.94 0.70 -21.77
CA VAL A 197 23.08 1.90 -21.68
C VAL A 197 21.65 1.59 -21.28
N ALA A 198 21.17 0.37 -21.53
CA ALA A 198 19.82 -0.07 -21.16
C ALA A 198 19.73 -1.60 -21.10
N LEU A 199 18.58 -2.07 -20.62
CA LEU A 199 18.13 -3.46 -20.69
C LEU A 199 16.97 -3.54 -21.69
N ASP A 200 16.97 -4.60 -22.51
CA ASP A 200 15.90 -4.89 -23.47
C ASP A 200 15.10 -6.10 -22.96
N PHE A 201 13.83 -5.88 -22.69
CA PHE A 201 12.90 -6.86 -22.13
C PHE A 201 12.06 -7.57 -23.19
N ASP A 202 12.37 -7.41 -24.49
CA ASP A 202 11.60 -8.07 -25.56
C ASP A 202 11.58 -9.60 -25.37
N GLY A 203 10.37 -10.15 -25.21
CA GLY A 203 10.15 -11.59 -24.95
C GLY A 203 10.39 -12.05 -23.52
N ILE A 204 10.58 -11.14 -22.58
CA ILE A 204 10.68 -11.46 -21.14
C ILE A 204 9.34 -11.14 -20.48
N ASP A 205 8.74 -12.11 -19.83
CA ASP A 205 7.51 -11.91 -19.05
C ASP A 205 7.82 -11.20 -17.72
N GLU A 206 6.86 -10.40 -17.23
CA GLU A 206 6.95 -9.80 -15.92
C GLU A 206 7.00 -10.90 -14.83
N PRO A 207 8.02 -10.90 -13.96
CA PRO A 207 8.16 -11.95 -12.95
C PRO A 207 7.14 -11.78 -11.83
N ALA A 208 6.78 -12.91 -11.19
CA ALA A 208 6.03 -12.86 -9.94
C ALA A 208 6.84 -12.14 -8.84
N LEU A 209 6.14 -11.39 -7.98
CA LEU A 209 6.77 -10.52 -6.98
C LEU A 209 7.41 -11.27 -5.80
N ASP A 210 7.08 -12.56 -5.63
CA ASP A 210 7.58 -13.47 -4.59
C ASP A 210 8.77 -14.33 -5.04
N THR A 211 9.34 -14.05 -6.22
CA THR A 211 10.53 -14.77 -6.70
C THR A 211 11.72 -14.51 -5.78
N PRO A 212 12.67 -15.48 -5.61
CA PRO A 212 13.94 -15.18 -4.97
C PRO A 212 14.78 -14.21 -5.82
N VAL A 213 15.88 -13.69 -5.27
CA VAL A 213 16.86 -12.95 -6.08
C VAL A 213 17.39 -13.89 -7.16
N GLN A 214 17.20 -13.52 -8.43
CA GLN A 214 17.75 -14.27 -9.56
C GLN A 214 19.11 -13.69 -9.95
N ARG A 215 20.11 -14.56 -10.22
CA ARG A 215 21.46 -14.15 -10.62
C ARG A 215 21.87 -14.81 -11.90
N LEU A 216 22.19 -14.01 -12.92
CA LEU A 216 22.84 -14.46 -14.13
C LEU A 216 24.31 -14.01 -14.12
N VAL A 217 25.25 -14.94 -14.08
CA VAL A 217 26.67 -14.64 -14.29
C VAL A 217 26.93 -14.57 -15.79
N ILE A 218 27.13 -13.34 -16.30
CA ILE A 218 27.39 -13.09 -17.75
C ILE A 218 28.85 -13.37 -18.05
N GLU A 219 29.76 -12.87 -17.20
CA GLU A 219 31.21 -13.12 -17.27
C GLU A 219 31.70 -13.45 -15.87
N GLU A 220 32.43 -14.56 -15.73
CA GLU A 220 32.99 -14.99 -14.46
C GLU A 220 34.40 -14.41 -14.26
N GLY A 221 34.62 -13.73 -13.14
CA GLY A 221 35.93 -13.23 -12.73
C GLY A 221 36.78 -14.32 -12.11
N ASP A 222 38.06 -14.00 -11.87
CA ASP A 222 39.01 -14.89 -11.25
C ASP A 222 39.52 -14.42 -9.86
N GLY A 223 38.94 -13.33 -9.36
CA GLY A 223 39.28 -12.73 -8.08
C GLY A 223 38.72 -13.47 -6.85
N ARG A 224 38.92 -12.88 -5.67
CA ARG A 224 38.28 -13.40 -4.46
C ARG A 224 36.75 -13.30 -4.52
N LYS A 225 36.09 -14.18 -3.79
CA LYS A 225 34.62 -14.14 -3.69
C LYS A 225 34.17 -13.01 -2.78
N VAL A 226 33.14 -12.30 -3.20
CA VAL A 226 32.45 -11.27 -2.43
C VAL A 226 31.77 -11.91 -1.20
N LYS A 227 31.78 -11.19 -0.09
CA LYS A 227 31.06 -11.52 1.15
C LYS A 227 30.06 -10.42 1.47
N THR A 228 28.99 -10.76 2.15
CA THR A 228 27.93 -9.80 2.55
C THR A 228 28.45 -8.65 3.44
N SER A 229 29.60 -8.83 4.10
CA SER A 229 30.26 -7.81 4.94
C SER A 229 31.20 -6.86 4.18
N ASP A 230 31.40 -7.09 2.88
CA ASP A 230 32.38 -6.34 2.09
C ASP A 230 31.89 -4.93 1.70
N THR A 231 32.87 -4.04 1.51
CA THR A 231 32.70 -2.82 0.71
C THR A 231 33.05 -3.16 -0.73
N VAL A 232 32.13 -2.94 -1.64
CA VAL A 232 32.32 -3.22 -3.06
C VAL A 232 32.62 -1.95 -3.85
N THR A 233 33.44 -2.09 -4.89
CA THR A 233 33.62 -1.10 -5.95
C THR A 233 33.05 -1.70 -7.22
N VAL A 234 32.05 -1.07 -7.81
CA VAL A 234 31.32 -1.61 -8.97
C VAL A 234 30.97 -0.54 -9.99
N ASP A 235 30.92 -0.91 -11.27
CA ASP A 235 30.10 -0.23 -12.24
C ASP A 235 28.75 -0.93 -12.35
N TYR A 236 27.68 -0.15 -12.53
CA TYR A 236 26.33 -0.70 -12.56
C TYR A 236 25.35 0.12 -13.41
N LEU A 237 24.26 -0.55 -13.76
CA LEU A 237 23.06 0.03 -14.38
C LEU A 237 21.84 -0.60 -13.71
N GLY A 238 20.89 0.23 -13.23
CA GLY A 238 19.64 -0.21 -12.60
C GLY A 238 18.43 0.16 -13.43
N SER A 239 17.51 -0.81 -13.61
CA SER A 239 16.25 -0.63 -14.35
C SER A 239 15.09 -1.34 -13.62
N THR A 240 13.88 -0.84 -13.81
CA THR A 240 12.65 -1.58 -13.51
C THR A 240 12.25 -2.41 -14.73
N TYR A 241 11.21 -3.25 -14.58
CA TYR A 241 10.67 -4.04 -15.69
C TYR A 241 10.18 -3.11 -16.82
N ASP A 242 10.54 -3.45 -18.05
CA ASP A 242 10.14 -2.79 -19.33
C ASP A 242 10.24 -1.25 -19.32
N ALA A 243 11.19 -0.70 -18.54
CA ALA A 243 11.40 0.75 -18.48
C ALA A 243 12.09 1.28 -19.74
N ASP A 244 11.64 2.43 -20.23
CA ASP A 244 12.24 3.13 -21.39
C ASP A 244 13.70 3.52 -21.16
N ALA A 245 14.13 3.70 -19.90
CA ALA A 245 15.49 4.07 -19.52
C ALA A 245 15.83 3.58 -18.11
N PRO A 246 17.12 3.32 -17.83
CA PRO A 246 17.60 3.03 -16.48
C PRO A 246 17.28 4.15 -15.50
N PHE A 247 16.88 3.81 -14.28
CA PHE A 247 16.64 4.79 -13.22
C PHE A 247 17.94 5.30 -12.57
N ASP A 248 19.02 4.52 -12.65
CA ASP A 248 20.35 4.89 -12.13
C ASP A 248 21.45 4.07 -12.81
N GLY A 249 22.70 4.59 -12.77
CA GLY A 249 23.85 3.88 -13.31
C GLY A 249 25.15 4.65 -13.17
N SER A 250 26.25 3.94 -12.93
CA SER A 250 27.60 4.52 -12.86
C SER A 250 28.23 4.72 -14.24
N TYR A 251 27.91 3.89 -15.23
CA TYR A 251 28.47 4.00 -16.59
C TYR A 251 28.25 5.40 -17.19
N SER A 252 27.06 5.96 -17.05
CA SER A 252 26.75 7.31 -17.56
C SER A 252 27.47 8.43 -16.79
N ARG A 253 27.81 8.19 -15.52
CA ARG A 253 28.53 9.15 -14.66
C ARG A 253 30.06 9.07 -14.83
N GLY A 254 30.55 7.93 -15.30
CA GLY A 254 31.98 7.67 -15.48
C GLY A 254 32.77 7.50 -14.16
N GLU A 255 32.06 7.23 -13.06
CA GLU A 255 32.64 6.96 -11.74
C GLU A 255 31.99 5.73 -11.13
N PRO A 256 32.77 4.67 -10.75
CA PRO A 256 32.27 3.52 -10.05
C PRO A 256 31.65 3.88 -8.69
N LEU A 257 30.65 3.10 -8.27
CA LEU A 257 30.11 3.15 -6.94
C LEU A 257 31.05 2.42 -5.97
N VAL A 258 31.35 3.07 -4.83
CA VAL A 258 32.03 2.44 -3.70
C VAL A 258 31.08 2.47 -2.50
N SER A 259 30.63 1.30 -2.04
CA SER A 259 29.69 1.22 -0.92
C SER A 259 29.82 -0.09 -0.15
N PRO A 260 29.66 -0.08 1.19
CA PRO A 260 29.43 -1.32 1.91
C PRO A 260 28.10 -1.95 1.48
N LEU A 261 28.08 -3.27 1.28
CA LEU A 261 26.85 -3.98 0.89
C LEU A 261 25.71 -3.80 1.90
N SER A 262 26.04 -3.63 3.17
CA SER A 262 25.04 -3.33 4.22
C SER A 262 24.37 -1.94 4.09
N GLY A 263 24.90 -1.07 3.25
CA GLY A 263 24.35 0.25 2.96
C GLY A 263 23.50 0.30 1.68
N LEU A 264 23.36 -0.83 0.99
CA LEU A 264 22.55 -0.99 -0.23
C LEU A 264 21.29 -1.81 0.06
N ILE A 265 20.40 -1.89 -0.92
CA ILE A 265 19.22 -2.75 -0.81
C ILE A 265 19.64 -4.21 -0.59
N PRO A 266 18.88 -5.00 0.21
CA PRO A 266 19.27 -6.37 0.58
C PRO A 266 19.60 -7.29 -0.60
N GLY A 267 18.90 -7.12 -1.73
CA GLY A 267 19.09 -7.91 -2.95
C GLY A 267 20.51 -7.86 -3.52
N TRP A 268 21.27 -6.77 -3.28
CA TRP A 268 22.68 -6.69 -3.70
C TRP A 268 23.56 -7.60 -2.87
N ALA A 269 23.39 -7.62 -1.55
CA ALA A 269 24.16 -8.49 -0.67
C ALA A 269 23.86 -9.97 -0.97
N ILE A 270 22.57 -10.31 -1.14
CA ILE A 270 22.12 -11.66 -1.50
C ILE A 270 22.68 -12.08 -2.87
N GLY A 271 22.51 -11.25 -3.88
CA GLY A 271 22.90 -11.57 -5.27
C GLY A 271 24.40 -11.62 -5.51
N LEU A 272 25.20 -10.81 -4.79
CA LEU A 272 26.63 -10.75 -4.97
C LEU A 272 27.41 -11.72 -4.07
N GLU A 273 26.79 -12.31 -3.05
CA GLU A 273 27.48 -13.27 -2.20
C GLU A 273 28.06 -14.42 -3.00
N GLY A 274 29.36 -14.67 -2.81
CA GLY A 274 30.10 -15.73 -3.49
C GLY A 274 30.50 -15.44 -4.93
N VAL A 275 30.10 -14.29 -5.52
CA VAL A 275 30.53 -13.86 -6.86
C VAL A 275 32.01 -13.47 -6.84
N PRO A 276 32.85 -13.97 -7.77
CA PRO A 276 34.25 -13.57 -7.86
C PRO A 276 34.39 -12.10 -8.30
N VAL A 277 35.34 -11.38 -7.74
CA VAL A 277 35.77 -10.07 -8.25
C VAL A 277 36.26 -10.22 -9.70
N GLY A 278 35.90 -9.27 -10.55
CA GLY A 278 36.11 -9.31 -11.99
C GLY A 278 34.91 -9.88 -12.79
N SER A 279 33.85 -10.32 -12.10
CA SER A 279 32.64 -10.81 -12.75
C SER A 279 31.73 -9.67 -13.22
N ARG A 280 30.99 -9.95 -14.30
CA ARG A 280 29.78 -9.22 -14.72
C ARG A 280 28.57 -10.08 -14.41
N VAL A 281 27.65 -9.55 -13.64
CA VAL A 281 26.39 -10.23 -13.25
C VAL A 281 25.19 -9.38 -13.55
N LEU A 282 24.07 -10.01 -13.87
CA LEU A 282 22.74 -9.39 -13.89
C LEU A 282 21.94 -9.98 -12.73
N LEU A 283 21.45 -9.12 -11.85
CA LEU A 283 20.57 -9.47 -10.74
C LEU A 283 19.15 -9.04 -11.07
N GLN A 284 18.19 -9.92 -10.83
CA GLN A 284 16.77 -9.62 -10.75
C GLN A 284 16.39 -9.69 -9.29
N ILE A 285 15.91 -8.57 -8.73
CA ILE A 285 15.67 -8.39 -7.30
C ILE A 285 14.18 -8.14 -7.09
N PRO A 286 13.46 -9.03 -6.39
CA PRO A 286 12.04 -8.81 -6.08
C PRO A 286 11.86 -7.64 -5.13
N PRO A 287 10.65 -7.03 -5.06
CA PRO A 287 10.41 -5.82 -4.28
C PRO A 287 10.79 -5.95 -2.81
N ALA A 288 10.55 -7.08 -2.16
CA ALA A 288 10.88 -7.30 -0.75
C ALA A 288 12.37 -7.17 -0.41
N PHE A 289 13.26 -7.41 -1.37
CA PHE A 289 14.71 -7.19 -1.25
C PHE A 289 15.19 -5.94 -1.98
N GLY A 290 14.26 -5.16 -2.54
CA GLY A 290 14.46 -3.87 -3.21
C GLY A 290 13.93 -2.70 -2.38
N TYR A 291 12.98 -1.94 -2.95
CA TYR A 291 12.35 -0.79 -2.30
C TYR A 291 10.92 -1.08 -1.79
N GLY A 292 10.49 -2.33 -1.85
CA GLY A 292 9.24 -2.79 -1.27
C GLY A 292 7.99 -2.13 -1.85
N SER A 293 6.94 -2.14 -1.05
CA SER A 293 5.66 -1.53 -1.38
C SER A 293 5.69 0.01 -1.40
N GLN A 294 6.75 0.64 -0.94
CA GLN A 294 6.91 2.10 -0.98
C GLN A 294 7.50 2.60 -2.30
N GLY A 295 8.26 1.75 -3.01
CA GLY A 295 9.04 2.20 -4.16
C GLY A 295 10.11 3.23 -3.79
N SER A 296 10.58 4.03 -4.75
CA SER A 296 11.54 5.11 -4.51
C SER A 296 11.43 6.21 -5.56
N GLY A 297 11.00 7.39 -5.12
CA GLY A 297 10.76 8.53 -6.01
C GLY A 297 9.77 8.21 -7.14
N GLU A 298 9.84 8.96 -8.23
CA GLU A 298 8.97 8.77 -9.40
C GLU A 298 9.46 7.65 -10.34
N SER A 299 10.72 7.20 -10.18
CA SER A 299 11.37 6.26 -11.11
C SER A 299 11.26 4.80 -10.70
N ILE A 300 10.89 4.52 -9.47
CA ILE A 300 10.72 3.16 -8.95
C ILE A 300 9.35 3.06 -8.26
N PRO A 301 8.31 2.67 -9.00
CA PRO A 301 6.97 2.49 -8.45
C PRO A 301 6.92 1.48 -7.28
N PRO A 302 5.86 1.50 -6.46
CA PRO A 302 5.58 0.45 -5.49
C PRO A 302 5.66 -0.94 -6.10
N ASN A 303 6.17 -1.91 -5.33
CA ASN A 303 6.28 -3.31 -5.72
C ASN A 303 7.03 -3.58 -7.04
N SER A 304 8.00 -2.71 -7.42
CA SER A 304 8.81 -2.93 -8.61
C SER A 304 9.86 -4.01 -8.40
N THR A 305 9.91 -4.99 -9.30
CA THR A 305 11.10 -5.84 -9.49
C THR A 305 12.20 -5.01 -10.16
N LEU A 306 13.42 -5.15 -9.66
CA LEU A 306 14.57 -4.38 -10.11
C LEU A 306 15.58 -5.26 -10.81
N TRP A 307 16.18 -4.76 -11.88
CA TRP A 307 17.33 -5.38 -12.54
C TRP A 307 18.57 -4.51 -12.37
N PHE A 308 19.66 -5.15 -11.95
CA PHE A 308 20.97 -4.51 -11.86
C PHE A 308 22.01 -5.30 -12.66
N LEU A 309 22.52 -4.69 -13.72
CA LEU A 309 23.78 -5.12 -14.30
C LEU A 309 24.92 -4.59 -13.42
N ILE A 310 25.84 -5.43 -13.03
CA ILE A 310 26.92 -5.08 -12.09
C ILE A 310 28.24 -5.65 -12.59
N ASP A 311 29.25 -4.79 -12.78
CA ASP A 311 30.65 -5.16 -12.95
C ASP A 311 31.35 -5.07 -11.61
N VAL A 312 31.77 -6.19 -11.03
CA VAL A 312 32.44 -6.23 -9.73
C VAL A 312 33.94 -5.95 -9.91
N ILE A 313 34.33 -4.68 -9.67
CA ILE A 313 35.72 -4.21 -9.88
C ILE A 313 36.61 -4.60 -8.68
N ALA A 314 36.13 -4.38 -7.47
CA ALA A 314 36.84 -4.75 -6.24
C ALA A 314 35.86 -5.07 -5.11
N ALA A 315 36.37 -5.77 -4.09
CA ALA A 315 35.67 -6.02 -2.83
C ALA A 315 36.69 -6.12 -1.68
N GLU A 316 36.42 -5.47 -0.55
CA GLU A 316 37.35 -5.37 0.60
C GLU A 316 36.64 -5.71 1.93
#